data_1eb5f16cc8e04d3192f90fc1cc4c9316
#
_entry.id   1eb5f16cc8e04d3192f90fc1cc4c9316
#
_cell.length_a   1.000
_cell.length_b   1.000
_cell.length_c   1.000
_cell.angle_alpha   90.00
_cell.angle_beta   90.00
_cell.angle_gamma   90.00
#
_symmetry.space_group_name_H-M   'P 1'
#
loop_
_entity.id
_entity.type
_entity.pdbx_description
1 polymer ?
#
loop_
_entity_poly.entity_id
_entity_poly.type
_entity_poly.pdbx_seq_one_letter_code
_entity_poly.pdbx_strand_id
1 'polypeptide(L)'
;MLRNPPNSLTQKMLRPFWVVVYWIYLVVFGLLAAIFNATCVLTSLLPEGGWRYGFYQALMRTMTRGSFWLLGAVGILRVQHVGFETLPTDRGSVKPILVANHPNLLDVFLFYAKLPRLTCIYKASLGKTLIQNRMAGQIGYISNANPKRMILEGAERVLAGEQLLIFPEGTRTDVWPLNELKSGAAGIARRADVGLQTVVTHCGSNFLAKRQPLLKPPILPICIRVEVGELFHPRDYEGSQALNQAMADYFKAQLQEERVFP
;
A
#
# COMPACT_ATOMS: atom_id res chain seq x y z
N MET A 1 7.97 1.11 17.39
CA MET A 1 7.94 -0.19 16.70
C MET A 1 6.72 -0.99 17.19
N LEU A 2 5.91 -1.57 16.30
CA LEU A 2 4.80 -2.41 16.75
C LEU A 2 5.36 -3.72 17.30
N ARG A 3 5.04 -4.05 18.54
CA ARG A 3 5.36 -5.35 19.12
C ARG A 3 4.15 -6.28 18.99
N ASN A 4 4.38 -7.49 18.52
CA ASN A 4 3.39 -8.54 18.62
C ASN A 4 3.07 -8.81 20.12
N PRO A 5 1.83 -9.18 20.45
CA PRO A 5 1.51 -9.56 21.81
C PRO A 5 2.49 -10.65 22.30
N PRO A 6 2.79 -10.71 23.61
CA PRO A 6 3.73 -11.67 24.14
C PRO A 6 3.31 -13.09 23.75
N ASN A 7 4.29 -13.91 23.35
CA ASN A 7 4.06 -15.30 22.96
C ASN A 7 3.40 -16.09 24.11
N SER A 8 2.10 -16.20 24.08
CA SER A 8 1.37 -17.07 24.99
C SER A 8 1.69 -18.55 24.70
N LEU A 9 1.49 -19.44 25.66
CA LEU A 9 1.64 -20.87 25.46
C LEU A 9 0.80 -21.35 24.26
N THR A 10 -0.42 -20.83 24.14
CA THR A 10 -1.34 -21.08 23.03
C THR A 10 -0.74 -20.70 21.67
N GLN A 11 -0.06 -19.56 21.58
CA GLN A 11 0.59 -19.14 20.32
C GLN A 11 1.76 -20.06 19.94
N LYS A 12 2.53 -20.53 20.91
CA LYS A 12 3.61 -21.51 20.67
C LYS A 12 3.05 -22.84 20.15
N MET A 13 1.93 -23.31 20.71
CA MET A 13 1.27 -24.54 20.28
C MET A 13 0.65 -24.42 18.88
N LEU A 14 0.07 -23.26 18.53
CA LEU A 14 -0.55 -23.02 17.23
C LEU A 14 0.47 -22.72 16.11
N ARG A 15 1.70 -22.43 16.42
CA ARG A 15 2.71 -22.03 15.43
C ARG A 15 2.92 -23.06 14.30
N PRO A 16 3.04 -24.38 14.54
CA PRO A 16 3.16 -25.36 13.45
C PRO A 16 1.97 -25.33 12.50
N PHE A 17 0.76 -25.24 13.04
CA PHE A 17 -0.48 -25.11 12.27
C PHE A 17 -0.43 -23.83 11.39
N TRP A 18 -0.08 -22.67 11.95
CA TRP A 18 0.03 -21.43 11.20
C TRP A 18 1.07 -21.47 10.09
N VAL A 19 2.17 -22.18 10.30
CA VAL A 19 3.20 -22.36 9.26
C VAL A 19 2.65 -23.15 8.09
N VAL A 20 1.90 -24.22 8.32
CA VAL A 20 1.25 -25.01 7.26
C VAL A 20 0.23 -24.16 6.50
N VAL A 21 -0.63 -23.43 7.23
CA VAL A 21 -1.65 -22.55 6.63
C VAL A 21 -0.98 -21.42 5.83
N TYR A 22 0.14 -20.88 6.30
CA TYR A 22 0.94 -19.90 5.56
C TYR A 22 1.40 -20.43 4.19
N TRP A 23 1.90 -21.66 4.12
CA TRP A 23 2.31 -22.27 2.86
C TRP A 23 1.13 -22.52 1.92
N ILE A 24 0.04 -23.04 2.43
CA ILE A 24 -1.19 -23.24 1.66
C ILE A 24 -1.66 -21.89 1.09
N TYR A 25 -1.66 -20.84 1.94
CA TYR A 25 -2.04 -19.50 1.51
C TYR A 25 -1.13 -18.95 0.40
N LEU A 26 0.19 -19.16 0.48
CA LEU A 26 1.10 -18.73 -0.59
C LEU A 26 0.79 -19.41 -1.94
N VAL A 27 0.48 -20.70 -1.92
CA VAL A 27 0.09 -21.43 -3.14
C VAL A 27 -1.22 -20.88 -3.69
N VAL A 28 -2.24 -20.74 -2.85
CA VAL A 28 -3.55 -20.18 -3.24
C VAL A 28 -3.41 -18.74 -3.75
N PHE A 29 -2.64 -17.91 -3.06
CA PHE A 29 -2.38 -16.53 -3.49
C PHE A 29 -1.66 -16.48 -4.84
N GLY A 30 -0.68 -17.37 -5.05
CA GLY A 30 0.02 -17.49 -6.34
C GLY A 30 -0.93 -17.89 -7.49
N LEU A 31 -1.83 -18.85 -7.24
CA LEU A 31 -2.85 -19.26 -8.21
C LEU A 31 -3.84 -18.13 -8.51
N LEU A 32 -4.33 -17.43 -7.50
CA LEU A 32 -5.22 -16.28 -7.68
C LEU A 32 -4.53 -15.15 -8.44
N ALA A 33 -3.26 -14.88 -8.16
CA ALA A 33 -2.46 -13.91 -8.90
C ALA A 33 -2.27 -14.34 -10.37
N ALA A 34 -2.05 -15.62 -10.65
CA ALA A 34 -1.95 -16.15 -12.00
C ALA A 34 -3.30 -16.02 -12.77
N ILE A 35 -4.42 -16.34 -12.13
CA ILE A 35 -5.77 -16.15 -12.69
C ILE A 35 -6.03 -14.67 -12.96
N PHE A 36 -5.71 -13.79 -12.02
CA PHE A 36 -5.85 -12.34 -12.20
C PHE A 36 -5.02 -11.85 -13.40
N ASN A 37 -3.77 -12.29 -13.52
CA ASN A 37 -2.92 -11.98 -14.67
C ASN A 37 -3.50 -12.49 -15.99
N ALA A 38 -3.97 -13.72 -16.03
CA ALA A 38 -4.60 -14.30 -17.22
C ALA A 38 -5.85 -13.49 -17.62
N THR A 39 -6.69 -13.12 -16.66
CA THR A 39 -7.87 -12.27 -16.90
C THR A 39 -7.46 -10.90 -17.48
N CYS A 40 -6.40 -10.28 -16.95
CA CYS A 40 -5.87 -9.03 -17.49
C CYS A 40 -5.40 -9.15 -18.94
N VAL A 41 -4.73 -10.24 -19.28
CA VAL A 41 -4.27 -10.50 -20.66
C VAL A 41 -5.46 -10.73 -21.59
N LEU A 42 -6.41 -11.58 -21.20
CA LEU A 42 -7.59 -11.89 -22.01
C LEU A 42 -8.45 -10.65 -22.26
N THR A 43 -8.73 -9.89 -21.24
CA THR A 43 -9.55 -8.66 -21.40
C THR A 43 -8.82 -7.55 -22.15
N SER A 44 -7.48 -7.58 -22.22
CA SER A 44 -6.73 -6.62 -23.04
C SER A 44 -6.95 -6.81 -24.55
N LEU A 45 -7.48 -7.97 -24.96
CA LEU A 45 -7.86 -8.25 -26.34
C LEU A 45 -9.26 -7.68 -26.73
N LEU A 46 -10.07 -7.30 -25.73
CA LEU A 46 -11.38 -6.69 -25.95
C LEU A 46 -11.21 -5.17 -26.23
N PRO A 47 -12.20 -4.49 -26.83
CA PRO A 47 -12.18 -3.04 -27.01
C PRO A 47 -11.97 -2.29 -25.70
N GLU A 48 -11.21 -1.22 -25.70
CA GLU A 48 -11.00 -0.39 -24.52
C GLU A 48 -12.32 0.24 -24.09
N GLY A 49 -12.60 0.15 -22.78
CA GLY A 49 -13.81 0.73 -22.18
C GLY A 49 -13.58 1.10 -20.71
N GLY A 50 -14.22 2.18 -20.27
CA GLY A 50 -14.10 2.70 -18.90
C GLY A 50 -14.51 1.71 -17.81
N TRP A 51 -15.24 0.62 -18.17
CA TRP A 51 -15.66 -0.44 -17.26
C TRP A 51 -14.47 -1.24 -16.69
N ARG A 52 -13.37 -1.40 -17.45
CA ARG A 52 -12.20 -2.20 -17.06
C ARG A 52 -11.60 -1.69 -15.76
N TYR A 53 -11.32 -0.39 -15.67
CA TYR A 53 -10.78 0.21 -14.47
C TYR A 53 -11.64 -0.08 -13.23
N GLY A 54 -12.95 0.17 -13.34
CA GLY A 54 -13.88 -0.12 -12.24
C GLY A 54 -13.93 -1.60 -11.86
N PHE A 55 -13.93 -2.50 -12.85
CA PHE A 55 -13.93 -3.93 -12.63
C PHE A 55 -12.66 -4.40 -11.89
N TYR A 56 -11.47 -4.01 -12.35
CA TYR A 56 -10.21 -4.44 -11.73
C TYR A 56 -10.02 -3.83 -10.34
N GLN A 57 -10.44 -2.61 -10.11
CA GLN A 57 -10.45 -2.00 -8.78
C GLN A 57 -11.36 -2.78 -7.81
N ALA A 58 -12.57 -3.15 -8.24
CA ALA A 58 -13.50 -3.95 -7.45
C ALA A 58 -12.96 -5.36 -7.20
N LEU A 59 -12.38 -6.00 -8.22
CA LEU A 59 -11.78 -7.33 -8.11
C LEU A 59 -10.62 -7.32 -7.10
N MET A 60 -9.68 -6.40 -7.22
CA MET A 60 -8.56 -6.24 -6.28
C MET A 60 -9.05 -6.06 -4.84
N ARG A 61 -10.05 -5.20 -4.65
CA ARG A 61 -10.64 -4.96 -3.33
C ARG A 61 -11.29 -6.22 -2.77
N THR A 62 -12.08 -6.93 -3.56
CA THR A 62 -12.79 -8.14 -3.13
C THR A 62 -11.80 -9.25 -2.77
N MET A 63 -10.80 -9.49 -3.61
CA MET A 63 -9.74 -10.48 -3.36
C MET A 63 -8.96 -10.14 -2.08
N THR A 64 -8.60 -8.87 -1.89
CA THR A 64 -7.89 -8.41 -0.70
C THR A 64 -8.71 -8.63 0.57
N ARG A 65 -9.97 -8.21 0.56
CA ARG A 65 -10.87 -8.37 1.73
C ARG A 65 -11.12 -9.83 2.06
N GLY A 66 -11.34 -10.67 1.04
CA GLY A 66 -11.49 -12.11 1.22
C GLY A 66 -10.24 -12.76 1.80
N SER A 67 -9.06 -12.40 1.29
CA SER A 67 -7.78 -12.88 1.80
C SER A 67 -7.55 -12.46 3.26
N PHE A 68 -7.80 -11.20 3.59
CA PHE A 68 -7.61 -10.69 4.96
C PHE A 68 -8.62 -11.31 5.94
N TRP A 69 -9.87 -11.50 5.52
CA TRP A 69 -10.88 -12.19 6.30
C TRP A 69 -10.46 -13.64 6.59
N LEU A 70 -10.03 -14.39 5.56
CA LEU A 70 -9.59 -15.77 5.70
C LEU A 70 -8.39 -15.90 6.65
N LEU A 71 -7.34 -15.09 6.43
CA LEU A 71 -6.14 -15.10 7.28
C LEU A 71 -6.44 -14.63 8.72
N GLY A 72 -7.39 -13.72 8.88
CA GLY A 72 -7.86 -13.28 10.17
C GLY A 72 -8.64 -14.37 10.90
N ALA A 73 -9.54 -15.09 10.21
CA ALA A 73 -10.34 -16.18 10.77
C ALA A 73 -9.46 -17.32 11.32
N VAL A 74 -8.34 -17.63 10.67
CA VAL A 74 -7.38 -18.63 11.16
C VAL A 74 -6.33 -18.05 12.13
N GLY A 75 -6.42 -16.75 12.47
CA GLY A 75 -5.58 -16.10 13.47
C GLY A 75 -4.15 -15.78 13.01
N ILE A 76 -3.83 -15.92 11.72
CA ILE A 76 -2.49 -15.65 11.17
C ILE A 76 -2.25 -14.15 10.97
N LEU A 77 -3.28 -13.41 10.55
CA LEU A 77 -3.20 -11.99 10.24
C LEU A 77 -4.14 -11.18 11.13
N ARG A 78 -3.61 -10.13 11.72
CA ARG A 78 -4.38 -9.13 12.44
C ARG A 78 -4.07 -7.77 11.86
N VAL A 79 -5.08 -7.11 11.28
CA VAL A 79 -4.93 -5.77 10.71
C VAL A 79 -5.87 -4.82 11.43
N GLN A 80 -5.30 -3.75 11.97
CA GLN A 80 -6.04 -2.65 12.56
C GLN A 80 -5.90 -1.42 11.69
N HIS A 81 -7.03 -0.85 11.27
CA HIS A 81 -7.09 0.42 10.57
C HIS A 81 -7.65 1.49 11.51
N VAL A 82 -6.93 2.59 11.68
CA VAL A 82 -7.29 3.68 12.58
C VAL A 82 -7.39 4.98 11.78
N GLY A 83 -8.46 5.74 11.97
CA GLY A 83 -8.68 7.03 11.32
C GLY A 83 -9.11 6.96 9.86
N PHE A 84 -9.32 5.79 9.27
CA PHE A 84 -9.75 5.66 7.85
C PHE A 84 -11.15 6.20 7.59
N GLU A 85 -11.98 6.32 8.61
CA GLU A 85 -13.31 6.93 8.57
C GLU A 85 -13.26 8.44 8.33
N THR A 86 -12.13 9.08 8.61
CA THR A 86 -11.92 10.53 8.37
C THR A 86 -11.54 10.82 6.92
N LEU A 87 -11.13 9.81 6.14
CA LEU A 87 -10.74 10.01 4.76
C LEU A 87 -11.97 10.20 3.86
N PRO A 88 -11.95 11.18 2.94
CA PRO A 88 -13.05 11.41 2.02
C PRO A 88 -13.21 10.22 1.07
N THR A 89 -14.41 9.66 0.99
CA THR A 89 -14.75 8.51 0.12
C THR A 89 -15.74 8.86 -1.00
N ASP A 90 -16.26 10.07 -1.00
CA ASP A 90 -17.18 10.57 -2.00
C ASP A 90 -16.55 10.61 -3.40
N ARG A 91 -17.39 10.44 -4.42
CA ARG A 91 -16.94 10.47 -5.81
C ARG A 91 -16.91 11.91 -6.32
N GLY A 92 -15.82 12.26 -7.02
CA GLY A 92 -15.70 13.54 -7.70
C GLY A 92 -15.11 14.68 -6.87
N SER A 93 -15.00 14.55 -5.55
CA SER A 93 -14.25 15.53 -4.75
C SER A 93 -12.74 15.33 -4.92
N VAL A 94 -12.02 16.43 -4.95
CA VAL A 94 -10.55 16.43 -4.88
C VAL A 94 -10.13 15.96 -3.49
N LYS A 95 -9.27 14.95 -3.44
CA LYS A 95 -8.84 14.29 -2.20
C LYS A 95 -7.37 14.57 -1.91
N PRO A 96 -6.96 14.60 -0.63
CA PRO A 96 -5.54 14.62 -0.31
C PRO A 96 -4.86 13.36 -0.85
N ILE A 97 -3.60 13.50 -1.24
CA ILE A 97 -2.76 12.37 -1.66
C ILE A 97 -2.37 11.59 -0.40
N LEU A 98 -2.61 10.30 -0.38
CA LEU A 98 -2.14 9.44 0.71
C LEU A 98 -0.65 9.16 0.53
N VAL A 99 0.11 9.43 1.57
CA VAL A 99 1.56 9.18 1.64
C VAL A 99 1.82 8.21 2.77
N ALA A 100 2.39 7.04 2.47
CA ALA A 100 2.62 5.99 3.45
C ALA A 100 4.07 5.49 3.42
N ASN A 101 4.61 5.08 4.59
CA ASN A 101 5.84 4.29 4.65
C ASN A 101 5.59 2.88 4.10
N HIS A 102 6.65 2.18 3.70
CA HIS A 102 6.54 0.93 2.95
C HIS A 102 7.32 -0.25 3.58
N PRO A 103 6.91 -0.74 4.76
CA PRO A 103 7.63 -1.81 5.44
C PRO A 103 7.56 -3.17 4.73
N ASN A 104 6.49 -3.47 4.00
CA ASN A 104 6.32 -4.78 3.35
C ASN A 104 5.73 -4.70 1.93
N LEU A 105 5.84 -5.80 1.17
CA LEU A 105 5.41 -5.84 -0.24
C LEU A 105 3.89 -5.68 -0.42
N LEU A 106 3.10 -6.08 0.59
CA LEU A 106 1.64 -6.10 0.51
C LEU A 106 0.97 -4.83 1.05
N ASP A 107 1.73 -3.77 1.36
CA ASP A 107 1.16 -2.57 1.98
C ASP A 107 0.03 -1.95 1.17
N VAL A 108 0.12 -1.96 -0.17
CA VAL A 108 -0.95 -1.45 -1.03
C VAL A 108 -2.29 -2.14 -0.78
N PHE A 109 -2.29 -3.43 -0.43
CA PHE A 109 -3.51 -4.18 -0.15
C PHE A 109 -4.18 -3.74 1.16
N LEU A 110 -3.42 -3.20 2.12
CA LEU A 110 -3.99 -2.62 3.34
C LEU A 110 -4.95 -1.47 3.02
N PHE A 111 -4.62 -0.68 1.99
CA PHE A 111 -5.47 0.41 1.51
C PHE A 111 -6.64 -0.10 0.66
N TYR A 112 -6.45 -1.10 -0.21
CA TYR A 112 -7.55 -1.73 -0.96
C TYR A 112 -8.61 -2.36 -0.05
N ALA A 113 -8.24 -2.83 1.13
CA ALA A 113 -9.20 -3.36 2.10
C ALA A 113 -10.23 -2.31 2.55
N LYS A 114 -9.85 -1.04 2.58
CA LYS A 114 -10.68 0.07 3.09
C LYS A 114 -11.20 0.99 1.99
N LEU A 115 -10.38 1.34 1.01
CA LEU A 115 -10.72 2.35 0.01
C LEU A 115 -11.39 1.71 -1.22
N PRO A 116 -12.44 2.35 -1.78
CA PRO A 116 -13.19 1.77 -2.90
C PRO A 116 -12.45 1.83 -4.24
N ARG A 117 -11.61 2.83 -4.42
CA ARG A 117 -10.77 3.05 -5.60
C ARG A 117 -9.43 3.60 -5.16
N LEU A 118 -8.37 3.14 -5.79
CA LEU A 118 -7.02 3.50 -5.41
C LEU A 118 -6.12 3.51 -6.64
N THR A 119 -5.52 4.65 -6.93
CA THR A 119 -4.43 4.79 -7.90
C THR A 119 -3.11 4.78 -7.13
N CYS A 120 -2.11 4.08 -7.62
CA CYS A 120 -0.81 3.99 -6.96
C CYS A 120 0.33 4.27 -7.95
N ILE A 121 1.44 4.82 -7.46
CA ILE A 121 2.66 4.94 -8.26
C ILE A 121 3.46 3.65 -8.12
N TYR A 122 3.80 3.02 -9.26
CA TYR A 122 4.63 1.83 -9.26
C TYR A 122 6.02 2.08 -9.85
N LYS A 123 6.98 1.29 -9.40
CA LYS A 123 8.35 1.34 -9.88
C LYS A 123 8.44 0.76 -11.29
N ALA A 124 8.96 1.52 -12.25
CA ALA A 124 9.09 1.11 -13.66
C ALA A 124 9.83 -0.23 -13.85
N SER A 125 10.79 -0.55 -12.96
CA SER A 125 11.48 -1.83 -13.01
C SER A 125 10.58 -3.06 -12.75
N LEU A 126 9.39 -2.87 -12.14
CA LEU A 126 8.38 -3.91 -11.97
C LEU A 126 7.54 -4.11 -13.23
N GLY A 127 7.51 -3.12 -14.13
CA GLY A 127 6.79 -3.16 -15.41
C GLY A 127 7.65 -3.66 -16.58
N LYS A 128 8.72 -4.42 -16.34
CA LYS A 128 9.62 -4.90 -17.41
C LYS A 128 8.98 -5.89 -18.37
N THR A 129 7.97 -6.61 -17.95
CA THR A 129 7.20 -7.51 -18.82
C THR A 129 5.96 -6.80 -19.39
N LEU A 130 5.59 -7.16 -20.62
CA LEU A 130 4.38 -6.64 -21.27
C LEU A 130 3.12 -6.89 -20.41
N ILE A 131 3.08 -8.02 -19.71
CA ILE A 131 1.99 -8.42 -18.83
C ILE A 131 1.88 -7.46 -17.63
N GLN A 132 2.99 -7.18 -16.96
CA GLN A 132 3.01 -6.28 -15.78
C GLN A 132 2.61 -4.85 -16.15
N ASN A 133 3.06 -4.34 -17.30
CA ASN A 133 2.64 -3.02 -17.79
C ASN A 133 1.14 -2.98 -18.11
N ARG A 134 0.60 -4.02 -18.74
CA ARG A 134 -0.84 -4.10 -19.02
C ARG A 134 -1.68 -4.16 -17.75
N MET A 135 -1.25 -4.95 -16.77
CA MET A 135 -1.92 -4.99 -15.46
C MET A 135 -1.93 -3.63 -14.79
N ALA A 136 -0.77 -2.97 -14.70
CA ALA A 136 -0.66 -1.65 -14.08
C ALA A 136 -1.58 -0.64 -14.76
N GLY A 137 -1.66 -0.64 -16.10
CA GLY A 137 -2.58 0.23 -16.85
C GLY A 137 -4.05 -0.07 -16.57
N GLN A 138 -4.45 -1.35 -16.50
CA GLN A 138 -5.84 -1.72 -16.25
C GLN A 138 -6.34 -1.38 -14.84
N ILE A 139 -5.47 -1.46 -13.82
CA ILE A 139 -5.79 -1.02 -12.46
C ILE A 139 -5.55 0.47 -12.22
N GLY A 140 -5.11 1.21 -13.24
CA GLY A 140 -4.93 2.66 -13.18
C GLY A 140 -3.66 3.11 -12.47
N TYR A 141 -2.62 2.28 -12.40
CA TYR A 141 -1.36 2.65 -11.75
C TYR A 141 -0.50 3.53 -12.64
N ILE A 142 0.21 4.47 -12.02
CA ILE A 142 1.08 5.44 -12.69
C ILE A 142 2.55 4.97 -12.61
N SER A 143 3.25 4.95 -13.74
CA SER A 143 4.66 4.56 -13.79
C SER A 143 5.59 5.70 -13.36
N ASN A 144 6.61 5.39 -12.56
CA ASN A 144 7.66 6.35 -12.20
C ASN A 144 8.85 6.39 -13.20
N ALA A 145 8.70 5.81 -14.38
CA ALA A 145 9.76 5.79 -15.40
C ALA A 145 10.21 7.20 -15.83
N ASN A 146 9.26 8.12 -15.92
CA ASN A 146 9.49 9.52 -16.23
C ASN A 146 8.92 10.40 -15.11
N PRO A 147 9.78 11.04 -14.29
CA PRO A 147 9.31 11.84 -13.15
C PRO A 147 8.41 13.01 -13.54
N LYS A 148 8.68 13.70 -14.66
CA LYS A 148 7.84 14.80 -15.12
C LYS A 148 6.45 14.33 -15.50
N ARG A 149 6.36 13.24 -16.30
CA ARG A 149 5.08 12.64 -16.69
C ARG A 149 4.31 12.11 -15.48
N MET A 150 4.99 11.45 -14.56
CA MET A 150 4.40 10.95 -13.31
C MET A 150 3.75 12.09 -12.50
N ILE A 151 4.42 13.25 -12.38
CA ILE A 151 3.87 14.41 -11.66
C ILE A 151 2.64 14.97 -12.38
N LEU A 152 2.69 15.09 -13.70
CA LEU A 152 1.56 15.60 -14.50
C LEU A 152 0.36 14.66 -14.38
N GLU A 153 0.55 13.39 -14.70
CA GLU A 153 -0.51 12.38 -14.65
C GLU A 153 -1.07 12.21 -13.23
N GLY A 154 -0.21 12.21 -12.21
CA GLY A 154 -0.64 12.15 -10.81
C GLY A 154 -1.53 13.33 -10.41
N ALA A 155 -1.16 14.55 -10.81
CA ALA A 155 -1.97 15.74 -10.55
C ALA A 155 -3.32 15.69 -11.28
N GLU A 156 -3.34 15.29 -12.55
CA GLU A 156 -4.57 15.13 -13.33
C GLU A 156 -5.54 14.13 -12.69
N ARG A 157 -5.01 12.97 -12.24
CA ARG A 157 -5.83 11.95 -11.56
C ARG A 157 -6.41 12.44 -10.24
N VAL A 158 -5.62 13.13 -9.43
CA VAL A 158 -6.08 13.72 -8.15
C VAL A 158 -7.16 14.76 -8.41
N LEU A 159 -6.97 15.66 -9.37
CA LEU A 159 -7.96 16.68 -9.75
C LEU A 159 -9.23 16.06 -10.35
N ALA A 160 -9.13 14.87 -10.96
CA ALA A 160 -10.29 14.09 -11.40
C ALA A 160 -11.02 13.35 -10.26
N GLY A 161 -10.59 13.54 -9.00
CA GLY A 161 -11.20 12.95 -7.81
C GLY A 161 -10.75 11.51 -7.52
N GLU A 162 -9.66 11.01 -8.13
CA GLU A 162 -9.10 9.71 -7.79
C GLU A 162 -8.30 9.78 -6.49
N GLN A 163 -8.35 8.72 -5.69
CA GLN A 163 -7.52 8.60 -4.51
C GLN A 163 -6.13 8.10 -4.90
N LEU A 164 -5.13 8.96 -4.79
CA LEU A 164 -3.74 8.61 -5.08
C LEU A 164 -3.03 8.16 -3.81
N LEU A 165 -2.35 7.00 -3.87
CA LEU A 165 -1.45 6.49 -2.84
C LEU A 165 -0.01 6.52 -3.36
N ILE A 166 0.89 7.04 -2.56
CA ILE A 166 2.31 7.12 -2.85
C ILE A 166 3.11 6.56 -1.67
N PHE A 167 4.05 5.68 -1.99
CA PHE A 167 5.12 5.29 -1.08
C PHE A 167 6.36 6.13 -1.43
N PRO A 168 6.63 7.24 -0.70
CA PRO A 168 7.62 8.23 -1.13
C PRO A 168 9.05 7.70 -1.04
N GLU A 169 9.28 6.62 -0.30
CA GLU A 169 10.56 5.90 -0.29
C GLU A 169 10.91 5.31 -1.68
N GLY A 170 9.92 5.05 -2.53
CA GLY A 170 10.09 4.45 -3.86
C GLY A 170 10.60 3.01 -3.86
N THR A 171 10.73 2.42 -2.69
CA THR A 171 11.06 1.01 -2.43
C THR A 171 10.59 0.65 -1.03
N ARG A 172 10.53 -0.66 -0.70
CA ARG A 172 10.27 -1.08 0.68
C ARG A 172 11.36 -0.55 1.61
N THR A 173 10.96 -0.19 2.83
CA THR A 173 11.88 0.28 3.88
C THR A 173 13.01 -0.74 4.10
N ASP A 174 14.25 -0.28 3.97
CA ASP A 174 15.46 -1.07 4.14
C ASP A 174 16.30 -0.56 5.33
N VAL A 175 16.28 0.76 5.53
CA VAL A 175 16.96 1.43 6.64
C VAL A 175 15.89 1.88 7.64
N TRP A 176 15.94 1.31 8.85
CA TRP A 176 15.01 1.67 9.93
C TRP A 176 15.28 3.08 10.47
N PRO A 177 14.27 3.89 10.80
CA PRO A 177 12.82 3.61 10.70
C PRO A 177 12.22 3.89 9.31
N LEU A 178 12.90 4.64 8.45
CA LEU A 178 12.41 5.15 7.17
C LEU A 178 13.57 5.37 6.21
N ASN A 179 13.39 5.01 4.93
CA ASN A 179 14.33 5.44 3.88
C ASN A 179 14.14 6.93 3.56
N GLU A 180 15.09 7.50 2.81
CA GLU A 180 14.96 8.86 2.27
C GLU A 180 13.71 9.02 1.39
N LEU A 181 12.94 10.09 1.62
CA LEU A 181 11.73 10.38 0.86
C LEU A 181 12.06 11.10 -0.44
N LYS A 182 11.51 10.59 -1.55
CA LYS A 182 11.62 11.21 -2.86
C LYS A 182 10.61 12.33 -3.05
N SER A 183 10.97 13.35 -3.82
CA SER A 183 10.17 14.56 -4.02
C SER A 183 8.91 14.38 -4.89
N GLY A 184 8.65 13.18 -5.40
CA GLY A 184 7.52 12.93 -6.30
C GLY A 184 6.16 13.27 -5.70
N ALA A 185 5.91 12.87 -4.44
CA ALA A 185 4.66 13.18 -3.74
C ALA A 185 4.46 14.68 -3.57
N ALA A 186 5.50 15.39 -3.09
CA ALA A 186 5.48 16.84 -2.93
C ALA A 186 5.30 17.56 -4.27
N GLY A 187 5.92 17.06 -5.34
CA GLY A 187 5.77 17.61 -6.69
C GLY A 187 4.33 17.51 -7.22
N ILE A 188 3.67 16.37 -7.02
CA ILE A 188 2.26 16.18 -7.41
C ILE A 188 1.35 17.08 -6.56
N ALA A 189 1.55 17.11 -5.24
CA ALA A 189 0.75 17.91 -4.32
C ALA A 189 0.81 19.41 -4.64
N ARG A 190 2.01 19.93 -4.92
CA ARG A 190 2.19 21.33 -5.33
C ARG A 190 1.52 21.64 -6.67
N ARG A 191 1.60 20.72 -7.63
CA ARG A 191 0.99 20.94 -8.95
C ARG A 191 -0.54 20.88 -8.90
N ALA A 192 -1.11 20.00 -8.09
CA ALA A 192 -2.56 19.87 -7.92
C ALA A 192 -3.11 20.81 -6.85
N ASP A 193 -2.25 21.45 -6.06
CA ASP A 193 -2.60 22.29 -4.91
C ASP A 193 -3.46 21.55 -3.89
N VAL A 194 -3.05 20.32 -3.54
CA VAL A 194 -3.76 19.46 -2.58
C VAL A 194 -2.83 19.05 -1.43
N GLY A 195 -3.43 18.71 -0.29
CA GLY A 195 -2.71 18.21 0.87
C GLY A 195 -2.13 16.82 0.68
N LEU A 196 -1.10 16.50 1.47
CA LEU A 196 -0.50 15.18 1.63
C LEU A 196 -0.93 14.60 2.97
N GLN A 197 -1.81 13.59 2.95
CA GLN A 197 -2.27 12.90 4.14
C GLN A 197 -1.32 11.75 4.46
N THR A 198 -0.59 11.84 5.54
CA THR A 198 0.28 10.76 5.97
C THR A 198 -0.53 9.58 6.50
N VAL A 199 -0.04 8.37 6.21
CA VAL A 199 -0.59 7.12 6.75
C VAL A 199 0.57 6.28 7.24
N VAL A 200 0.62 6.02 8.54
CA VAL A 200 1.73 5.28 9.17
C VAL A 200 1.38 3.81 9.25
N THR A 201 2.20 2.98 8.64
CA THR A 201 2.09 1.52 8.70
C THR A 201 3.10 0.96 9.70
N HIS A 202 2.60 0.44 10.81
CA HIS A 202 3.38 -0.29 11.80
C HIS A 202 3.24 -1.79 11.55
N CYS A 203 4.34 -2.48 11.36
CA CYS A 203 4.36 -3.93 11.17
C CYS A 203 5.21 -4.59 12.27
N GLY A 204 4.60 -5.46 13.07
CA GLY A 204 5.27 -6.23 14.11
C GLY A 204 5.95 -7.51 13.61
N SER A 205 5.90 -7.76 12.31
CA SER A 205 6.44 -8.96 11.66
C SER A 205 7.37 -8.58 10.52
N ASN A 206 8.31 -9.44 10.21
CA ASN A 206 9.17 -9.34 9.03
C ASN A 206 8.49 -9.86 7.74
N PHE A 207 7.17 -9.99 7.74
CA PHE A 207 6.38 -10.50 6.61
C PHE A 207 6.63 -9.70 5.33
N LEU A 208 7.19 -10.37 4.32
CA LEU A 208 7.54 -9.77 3.03
C LEU A 208 8.35 -8.47 3.10
N ALA A 209 9.10 -8.27 4.19
CA ALA A 209 10.09 -7.21 4.28
C ALA A 209 11.16 -7.36 3.18
N LYS A 210 11.90 -6.29 2.87
CA LYS A 210 12.77 -6.22 1.68
C LYS A 210 13.78 -7.37 1.56
N ARG A 211 14.33 -7.85 2.67
CA ARG A 211 15.35 -8.93 2.68
C ARG A 211 14.82 -10.26 3.18
N GLN A 212 13.51 -10.36 3.45
CA GLN A 212 12.89 -11.60 3.90
C GLN A 212 12.62 -12.52 2.71
N PRO A 213 13.18 -13.73 2.67
CA PRO A 213 12.83 -14.71 1.66
C PRO A 213 11.34 -15.10 1.74
N LEU A 214 10.66 -15.13 0.59
CA LEU A 214 9.23 -15.47 0.52
C LEU A 214 8.95 -16.85 1.13
N LEU A 215 9.85 -17.78 0.92
CA LEU A 215 9.73 -19.17 1.38
C LEU A 215 10.06 -19.36 2.87
N LYS A 216 10.51 -18.34 3.58
CA LYS A 216 10.76 -18.43 5.01
C LYS A 216 9.54 -17.89 5.77
N PRO A 217 8.85 -18.70 6.59
CA PRO A 217 7.72 -18.21 7.38
C PRO A 217 8.11 -16.98 8.20
N PRO A 218 7.25 -15.95 8.23
CA PRO A 218 7.49 -14.74 9.02
C PRO A 218 7.27 -15.00 10.52
N ILE A 219 7.46 -13.97 11.32
CA ILE A 219 7.00 -13.97 12.72
C ILE A 219 5.45 -13.98 12.70
N LEU A 220 4.87 -15.00 13.32
CA LEU A 220 3.41 -15.20 13.38
C LEU A 220 2.90 -15.03 14.81
N PRO A 221 1.70 -14.51 15.00
CA PRO A 221 0.81 -13.93 13.98
C PRO A 221 1.38 -12.64 13.38
N ILE A 222 0.98 -12.33 12.14
CA ILE A 222 1.32 -11.07 11.48
C ILE A 222 0.40 -9.99 12.03
N CYS A 223 0.96 -9.02 12.76
CA CYS A 223 0.19 -7.90 13.29
C CYS A 223 0.59 -6.62 12.56
N ILE A 224 -0.39 -5.94 11.97
CA ILE A 224 -0.21 -4.69 11.22
C ILE A 224 -1.22 -3.66 11.74
N ARG A 225 -0.72 -2.45 12.04
CA ARG A 225 -1.54 -1.29 12.36
C ARG A 225 -1.29 -0.23 11.30
N VAL A 226 -2.36 0.25 10.69
CA VAL A 226 -2.34 1.31 9.67
C VAL A 226 -3.13 2.49 10.20
N GLU A 227 -2.49 3.62 10.36
CA GLU A 227 -3.05 4.77 11.05
C GLU A 227 -2.96 6.02 10.19
N VAL A 228 -4.10 6.70 10.01
CA VAL A 228 -4.15 8.02 9.36
C VAL A 228 -3.52 9.03 10.30
N GLY A 229 -2.52 9.73 9.81
CA GLY A 229 -1.73 10.69 10.58
C GLY A 229 -2.03 12.13 10.21
N GLU A 230 -1.01 12.97 10.17
CA GLU A 230 -1.10 14.41 9.95
C GLU A 230 -1.28 14.74 8.46
N LEU A 231 -2.02 15.83 8.18
CA LEU A 231 -2.22 16.40 6.86
C LEU A 231 -1.25 17.56 6.65
N PHE A 232 -0.41 17.46 5.63
CA PHE A 232 0.58 18.47 5.25
C PHE A 232 0.11 19.23 4.02
N HIS A 233 -0.05 20.55 4.11
CA HIS A 233 -0.39 21.36 2.95
C HIS A 233 0.88 21.91 2.29
N PRO A 234 1.03 21.76 0.94
CA PRO A 234 2.23 22.23 0.25
C PRO A 234 2.45 23.75 0.32
N ARG A 235 1.41 24.51 0.64
CA ARG A 235 1.46 25.99 0.82
C ARG A 235 2.19 26.41 2.09
N ASP A 236 2.24 25.53 3.10
CA ASP A 236 2.80 25.84 4.42
C ASP A 236 4.34 25.68 4.44
N TYR A 237 4.94 25.27 3.31
CA TYR A 237 6.37 24.95 3.22
C TYR A 237 7.06 25.63 2.05
N GLU A 238 8.29 26.10 2.28
CA GLU A 238 9.15 26.66 1.24
C GLU A 238 9.74 25.55 0.34
N GLY A 239 8.99 25.14 -0.67
CA GLY A 239 9.44 24.16 -1.64
C GLY A 239 9.20 22.70 -1.23
N SER A 240 9.47 21.80 -2.18
CA SER A 240 9.25 20.37 -2.02
C SER A 240 10.21 19.71 -1.02
N GLN A 241 11.39 20.29 -0.84
CA GLN A 241 12.39 19.74 0.08
C GLN A 241 11.99 19.95 1.54
N ALA A 242 11.54 21.16 1.92
CA ALA A 242 11.06 21.46 3.27
C ALA A 242 9.82 20.61 3.62
N LEU A 243 8.88 20.46 2.68
CA LEU A 243 7.71 19.60 2.83
C LEU A 243 8.10 18.12 3.03
N ASN A 244 9.03 17.60 2.23
CA ASN A 244 9.53 16.23 2.39
C ASN A 244 10.23 16.02 3.73
N GLN A 245 11.02 17.01 4.18
CA GLN A 245 11.71 16.91 5.46
C GLN A 245 10.72 16.88 6.62
N ALA A 246 9.71 17.75 6.62
CA ALA A 246 8.67 17.76 7.65
C ALA A 246 7.92 16.41 7.72
N MET A 247 7.52 15.87 6.57
CA MET A 247 6.90 14.53 6.53
C MET A 247 7.85 13.43 7.02
N ALA A 248 9.14 13.48 6.66
CA ALA A 248 10.12 12.49 7.10
C ALA A 248 10.31 12.52 8.61
N ASP A 249 10.36 13.71 9.21
CA ASP A 249 10.51 13.88 10.65
C ASP A 249 9.25 13.38 11.38
N TYR A 250 8.07 13.69 10.85
CA TYR A 250 6.82 13.13 11.35
C TYR A 250 6.82 11.58 11.32
N PHE A 251 7.12 10.97 10.17
CA PHE A 251 7.18 9.51 10.07
C PHE A 251 8.18 8.90 11.03
N LYS A 252 9.38 9.50 11.16
CA LYS A 252 10.41 9.01 12.08
C LYS A 252 9.92 9.06 13.52
N ALA A 253 9.30 10.14 13.95
CA ALA A 253 8.73 10.27 15.28
C ALA A 253 7.69 9.19 15.55
N GLN A 254 6.71 9.02 14.63
CA GLN A 254 5.65 8.03 14.77
C GLN A 254 6.17 6.59 14.77
N LEU A 255 7.18 6.28 13.95
CA LEU A 255 7.72 4.92 13.82
C LEU A 255 8.68 4.54 14.96
N GLN A 256 9.29 5.52 15.64
CA GLN A 256 10.14 5.27 16.80
C GLN A 256 9.34 4.95 18.07
N GLU A 257 8.11 5.40 18.17
CA GLU A 257 7.24 5.05 19.30
C GLU A 257 7.01 3.53 19.35
N GLU A 258 7.24 2.93 20.52
CA GLU A 258 6.84 1.55 20.76
C GLU A 258 5.32 1.47 20.91
N ARG A 259 4.69 0.74 20.01
CA ARG A 259 3.25 0.45 20.08
C ARG A 259 3.04 -1.05 20.25
N VAL A 260 2.25 -1.43 21.23
CA VAL A 260 1.84 -2.81 21.41
C VAL A 260 0.54 -3.02 20.63
N PHE A 261 0.46 -4.13 19.91
CA PHE A 261 -0.78 -4.51 19.25
C PHE A 261 -1.80 -4.95 20.32
N PRO A 262 -3.01 -4.36 20.37
CA PRO A 262 -4.03 -4.69 21.34
C PRO A 262 -4.53 -6.13 21.22
#